data_ea9fd231bef57f2182db9cb591c42b50
#
_entry.id   ea9fd231bef57f2182db9cb591c42b50
#
_cell.length_a   1.000
_cell.length_b   1.000
_cell.length_c   1.000
_cell.angle_alpha   90.00
_cell.angle_beta   90.00
_cell.angle_gamma   90.00
#
_symmetry.space_group_name_H-M   'P 1'
#
loop_
_entity.id
_entity.type
_entity.pdbx_description
1 polymer ?
#
loop_
_entity_poly.entity_id
_entity_poly.type
_entity_poly.pdbx_seq_one_letter_code
_entity_poly.pdbx_strand_id
1 'polypeptide(L)'
;MPEQTETAPPPTGPRVLLIDGDADVTEVVSAILGDEGYLVETMSARDHASIAAAVGVQEPDCILLDGSTGTGFDDSWTEAAYLAARRRAIPTIMFSAHGEAVAEARDGASERATAANFAAVVAKPFSVDELIEAVAHACGRSDPFDVTPAGERARTQELVRRLHAAGATDVRTGNRREWATFASSHDEHIYQLYWWQRLGLYIVGRYDEDAHLETVGRHFELETAIAAALPAS
;
A
#
# COMPACT_ATOMS: atom_id res chain seq x y z
N MET A 1 -26.18 31.38 -15.87
CA MET A 1 -25.64 30.04 -16.09
C MET A 1 -24.94 29.64 -14.81
N PRO A 2 -25.43 28.64 -14.05
CA PRO A 2 -24.70 28.15 -12.89
C PRO A 2 -23.48 27.37 -13.38
N GLU A 3 -22.32 27.72 -12.85
CA GLU A 3 -21.07 27.01 -13.00
C GLU A 3 -21.25 25.58 -12.45
N GLN A 4 -21.11 24.60 -13.31
CA GLN A 4 -21.07 23.20 -12.90
C GLN A 4 -19.72 23.01 -12.20
N THR A 5 -19.75 22.91 -10.89
CA THR A 5 -18.61 22.48 -10.08
C THR A 5 -18.32 21.04 -10.47
N GLU A 6 -17.30 20.83 -11.28
CA GLU A 6 -16.77 19.51 -11.65
C GLU A 6 -16.32 18.84 -10.35
N THR A 7 -17.10 17.87 -9.89
CA THR A 7 -16.77 17.10 -8.70
C THR A 7 -15.59 16.21 -9.05
N ALA A 8 -14.45 16.45 -8.42
CA ALA A 8 -13.28 15.58 -8.56
C ALA A 8 -13.69 14.11 -8.31
N PRO A 9 -13.16 13.15 -9.08
CA PRO A 9 -13.44 11.74 -8.84
C PRO A 9 -13.06 11.38 -7.40
N PRO A 10 -13.80 10.46 -6.76
CA PRO A 10 -13.48 10.05 -5.40
C PRO A 10 -12.04 9.51 -5.36
N PRO A 11 -11.31 9.78 -4.29
CA PRO A 11 -9.95 9.29 -4.14
C PRO A 11 -9.93 7.76 -4.24
N THR A 12 -9.06 7.25 -5.09
CA THR A 12 -8.87 5.81 -5.30
C THR A 12 -7.57 5.37 -4.65
N GLY A 13 -7.67 4.46 -3.69
CA GLY A 13 -6.52 3.89 -2.99
C GLY A 13 -6.97 2.76 -2.07
N PRO A 14 -6.07 1.89 -1.62
CA PRO A 14 -6.45 0.89 -0.63
C PRO A 14 -6.87 1.53 0.67
N ARG A 15 -7.86 0.91 1.29
CA ARG A 15 -8.46 1.35 2.53
C ARG A 15 -7.76 0.72 3.72
N VAL A 16 -7.30 1.55 4.62
CA VAL A 16 -6.66 1.14 5.87
C VAL A 16 -7.54 1.58 7.02
N LEU A 17 -7.95 0.64 7.86
CA LEU A 17 -8.63 0.95 9.12
C LEU A 17 -7.59 0.98 10.23
N LEU A 18 -7.31 2.16 10.78
CA LEU A 18 -6.42 2.36 11.92
C LEU A 18 -7.23 2.37 13.21
N ILE A 19 -6.97 1.40 14.08
CA ILE A 19 -7.62 1.25 15.36
C ILE A 19 -6.60 1.54 16.46
N ASP A 20 -6.66 2.73 17.02
CA ASP A 20 -5.73 3.19 18.06
C ASP A 20 -6.44 4.17 19.00
N GLY A 21 -6.15 4.09 20.28
CA GLY A 21 -6.71 5.00 21.28
C GLY A 21 -5.94 6.31 21.45
N ASP A 22 -4.75 6.41 20.87
CA ASP A 22 -3.87 7.57 20.96
C ASP A 22 -4.11 8.49 19.73
N ALA A 23 -4.61 9.70 19.99
CA ALA A 23 -4.92 10.67 18.94
C ALA A 23 -3.68 11.18 18.21
N ASP A 24 -2.55 11.35 18.91
CA ASP A 24 -1.32 11.84 18.30
C ASP A 24 -0.74 10.78 17.35
N VAL A 25 -0.81 9.51 17.75
CA VAL A 25 -0.38 8.39 16.90
C VAL A 25 -1.28 8.27 15.67
N THR A 26 -2.61 8.37 15.86
CA THR A 26 -3.55 8.29 14.73
C THR A 26 -3.36 9.42 13.73
N GLU A 27 -3.10 10.65 14.19
CA GLU A 27 -2.81 11.78 13.30
C GLU A 27 -1.54 11.55 12.49
N VAL A 28 -0.44 11.17 13.14
CA VAL A 28 0.85 10.94 12.47
C VAL A 28 0.76 9.78 11.47
N VAL A 29 0.18 8.66 11.86
CA VAL A 29 0.05 7.49 10.97
C VAL A 29 -0.86 7.80 9.79
N SER A 30 -1.98 8.53 10.02
CA SER A 30 -2.88 8.93 8.94
C SER A 30 -2.21 9.87 7.95
N ALA A 31 -1.39 10.82 8.41
CA ALA A 31 -0.64 11.70 7.53
C ALA A 31 0.37 10.91 6.68
N ILE A 32 1.19 10.05 7.31
CA ILE A 32 2.17 9.23 6.61
C ILE A 32 1.51 8.37 5.52
N LEU A 33 0.46 7.62 5.88
CA LEU A 33 -0.20 6.72 4.95
C LEU A 33 -1.01 7.47 3.89
N GLY A 34 -1.61 8.62 4.26
CA GLY A 34 -2.31 9.50 3.32
C GLY A 34 -1.39 10.06 2.25
N ASP A 35 -0.18 10.50 2.62
CA ASP A 35 0.85 10.95 1.68
C ASP A 35 1.29 9.82 0.71
N GLU A 36 1.19 8.57 1.15
CA GLU A 36 1.47 7.37 0.35
C GLU A 36 0.25 6.88 -0.47
N GLY A 37 -0.85 7.64 -0.45
CA GLY A 37 -2.05 7.39 -1.24
C GLY A 37 -2.98 6.32 -0.69
N TYR A 38 -2.87 5.98 0.59
CA TYR A 38 -3.85 5.15 1.29
C TYR A 38 -5.05 5.98 1.73
N LEU A 39 -6.23 5.36 1.72
CA LEU A 39 -7.43 5.92 2.33
C LEU A 39 -7.50 5.44 3.78
N VAL A 40 -7.13 6.30 4.72
CA VAL A 40 -7.05 5.94 6.14
C VAL A 40 -8.31 6.38 6.85
N GLU A 41 -8.99 5.41 7.44
CA GLU A 41 -10.08 5.63 8.38
C GLU A 41 -9.60 5.30 9.78
N THR A 42 -9.91 6.16 10.74
CA THR A 42 -9.45 6.00 12.12
C THR A 42 -10.60 5.73 13.06
N MET A 43 -10.36 4.88 14.06
CA MET A 43 -11.31 4.70 15.15
C MET A 43 -10.59 4.43 16.46
N SER A 44 -11.14 4.96 17.56
CA SER A 44 -10.81 4.53 18.90
C SER A 44 -11.75 3.40 19.27
N ALA A 45 -11.34 2.16 19.04
CA ALA A 45 -12.17 1.01 19.38
C ALA A 45 -12.31 0.87 20.91
N ARG A 46 -13.54 0.57 21.31
CA ARG A 46 -13.87 0.30 22.72
C ARG A 46 -14.43 -1.10 22.92
N ASP A 47 -14.93 -1.71 21.89
CA ASP A 47 -15.54 -3.05 21.93
C ASP A 47 -15.50 -3.72 20.55
N HIS A 48 -15.65 -5.03 20.59
CA HIS A 48 -15.70 -5.89 19.41
C HIS A 48 -16.81 -5.53 18.42
N ALA A 49 -17.98 -5.13 18.92
CA ALA A 49 -19.13 -4.82 18.05
C ALA A 49 -18.87 -3.56 17.20
N SER A 50 -18.19 -2.57 17.78
CA SER A 50 -17.80 -1.33 17.08
C SER A 50 -16.81 -1.64 15.94
N ILE A 51 -15.80 -2.49 16.18
CA ILE A 51 -14.84 -2.91 15.15
C ILE A 51 -15.55 -3.69 14.04
N ALA A 52 -16.41 -4.64 14.40
CA ALA A 52 -17.16 -5.44 13.43
C ALA A 52 -18.07 -4.57 12.54
N ALA A 53 -18.71 -3.56 13.13
CA ALA A 53 -19.55 -2.60 12.41
C ALA A 53 -18.71 -1.74 11.44
N ALA A 54 -17.57 -1.19 11.89
CA ALA A 54 -16.67 -0.40 11.06
C ALA A 54 -16.15 -1.20 9.88
N VAL A 55 -15.68 -2.43 10.11
CA VAL A 55 -15.23 -3.35 9.07
C VAL A 55 -16.34 -3.66 8.05
N GLY A 56 -17.59 -3.81 8.51
CA GLY A 56 -18.72 -4.08 7.62
C GLY A 56 -19.12 -2.89 6.74
N VAL A 57 -18.87 -1.67 7.18
CA VAL A 57 -19.20 -0.43 6.46
C VAL A 57 -18.08 0.01 5.54
N GLN A 58 -16.85 -0.07 6.01
CA GLN A 58 -15.68 0.51 5.34
C GLN A 58 -14.99 -0.47 4.39
N GLU A 59 -15.20 -1.78 4.60
CA GLU A 59 -14.57 -2.86 3.81
C GLU A 59 -13.06 -2.63 3.61
N PRO A 60 -12.26 -2.49 4.70
CA PRO A 60 -10.84 -2.16 4.58
C PRO A 60 -10.06 -3.29 3.92
N ASP A 61 -8.99 -2.93 3.21
CA ASP A 61 -8.04 -3.87 2.63
C ASP A 61 -7.06 -4.40 3.67
N CYS A 62 -6.74 -3.61 4.69
CA CYS A 62 -6.02 -4.07 5.88
C CYS A 62 -6.41 -3.26 7.13
N ILE A 63 -6.04 -3.79 8.30
CA ILE A 63 -6.30 -3.17 9.60
C ILE A 63 -4.98 -3.00 10.34
N LEU A 64 -4.68 -1.77 10.80
CA LEU A 64 -3.69 -1.54 11.85
C LEU A 64 -4.40 -1.58 13.20
N LEU A 65 -4.02 -2.52 14.04
CA LEU A 65 -4.66 -2.76 15.33
C LEU A 65 -3.68 -2.47 16.46
N ASP A 66 -3.97 -1.42 17.26
CA ASP A 66 -3.17 -1.13 18.46
C ASP A 66 -3.27 -2.26 19.47
N GLY A 67 -2.13 -2.63 20.06
CA GLY A 67 -2.03 -3.68 21.06
C GLY A 67 -2.74 -3.40 22.38
N SER A 68 -3.25 -2.17 22.55
CA SER A 68 -3.93 -1.72 23.78
C SER A 68 -5.36 -1.24 23.55
N THR A 69 -6.02 -1.70 22.50
CA THR A 69 -7.43 -1.39 22.23
C THR A 69 -8.34 -2.02 23.27
N GLY A 70 -8.80 -1.26 24.23
CA GLY A 70 -9.75 -1.74 25.22
C GLY A 70 -9.21 -1.77 26.67
N THR A 71 -9.80 -2.61 27.52
CA THR A 71 -9.50 -2.69 28.94
C THR A 71 -8.35 -3.63 29.30
N GLY A 72 -7.74 -4.31 28.32
CA GLY A 72 -6.66 -5.26 28.53
C GLY A 72 -5.92 -5.65 27.25
N PHE A 73 -4.72 -6.15 27.46
CA PHE A 73 -3.80 -6.59 26.43
C PHE A 73 -4.35 -7.74 25.55
N ASP A 74 -5.17 -8.59 26.13
CA ASP A 74 -5.73 -9.77 25.46
C ASP A 74 -6.81 -9.43 24.41
N ASP A 75 -7.43 -8.26 24.51
CA ASP A 75 -8.52 -7.85 23.62
C ASP A 75 -8.07 -7.77 22.14
N SER A 76 -6.88 -7.23 21.90
CA SER A 76 -6.33 -7.10 20.52
C SER A 76 -6.05 -8.45 19.88
N TRP A 77 -5.59 -9.43 20.64
CA TRP A 77 -5.36 -10.78 20.13
C TRP A 77 -6.67 -11.50 19.80
N THR A 78 -7.66 -11.35 20.66
CA THR A 78 -9.01 -11.87 20.42
C THR A 78 -9.64 -11.24 19.19
N GLU A 79 -9.48 -9.93 19.04
CA GLU A 79 -9.99 -9.21 17.89
C GLU A 79 -9.31 -9.63 16.59
N ALA A 80 -7.99 -9.75 16.60
CA ALA A 80 -7.23 -10.23 15.44
C ALA A 80 -7.64 -11.66 15.05
N ALA A 81 -7.80 -12.56 16.02
CA ALA A 81 -8.28 -13.92 15.77
C ALA A 81 -9.68 -13.94 15.15
N TYR A 82 -10.58 -13.07 15.61
CA TYR A 82 -11.90 -12.91 15.03
C TYR A 82 -11.84 -12.42 13.57
N LEU A 83 -11.02 -11.43 13.30
CA LEU A 83 -10.85 -10.87 11.93
C LEU A 83 -10.23 -11.90 10.99
N ALA A 84 -9.26 -12.67 11.47
CA ALA A 84 -8.64 -13.76 10.70
C ALA A 84 -9.61 -14.90 10.39
N ALA A 85 -10.55 -15.19 11.28
CA ALA A 85 -11.55 -16.26 11.11
C ALA A 85 -12.74 -15.89 10.21
N ARG A 86 -12.83 -14.64 9.75
CA ARG A 86 -13.94 -14.22 8.87
C ARG A 86 -13.88 -14.94 7.52
N ARG A 87 -15.03 -15.06 6.86
CA ARG A 87 -15.13 -15.67 5.52
C ARG A 87 -14.20 -15.01 4.50
N ARG A 88 -13.98 -13.69 4.61
CA ARG A 88 -12.91 -12.95 3.95
C ARG A 88 -11.99 -12.47 5.08
N ALA A 89 -10.91 -13.19 5.31
CA ALA A 89 -9.90 -12.76 6.25
C ALA A 89 -9.36 -11.38 5.84
N ILE A 90 -9.36 -10.45 6.78
CA ILE A 90 -8.79 -9.12 6.54
C ILE A 90 -7.40 -9.11 7.16
N PRO A 91 -6.36 -8.86 6.38
CA PRO A 91 -5.01 -8.78 6.88
C PRO A 91 -4.92 -7.76 8.03
N THR A 92 -4.47 -8.22 9.18
CA THR A 92 -4.36 -7.40 10.39
C THR A 92 -2.91 -7.25 10.77
N ILE A 93 -2.48 -6.02 11.00
CA ILE A 93 -1.13 -5.68 11.44
C ILE A 93 -1.20 -5.38 12.93
N MET A 94 -0.38 -6.07 13.74
CA MET A 94 -0.19 -5.66 15.14
C MET A 94 0.62 -4.38 15.17
N PHE A 95 0.14 -3.36 15.90
CA PHE A 95 0.79 -2.06 16.05
C PHE A 95 0.91 -1.73 17.54
N SER A 96 2.02 -2.08 18.20
CA SER A 96 2.09 -2.11 19.66
C SER A 96 3.39 -1.58 20.24
N ALA A 97 3.27 -0.94 21.43
CA ALA A 97 4.40 -0.55 22.26
C ALA A 97 4.84 -1.64 23.25
N HIS A 98 4.11 -2.74 23.36
CA HIS A 98 4.39 -3.81 24.31
C HIS A 98 5.40 -4.81 23.75
N GLY A 99 6.66 -4.69 24.16
CA GLY A 99 7.78 -5.48 23.62
C GLY A 99 7.59 -7.00 23.69
N GLU A 100 7.02 -7.52 24.78
CA GLU A 100 6.77 -8.95 24.94
C GLU A 100 5.73 -9.46 23.94
N ALA A 101 4.66 -8.71 23.71
CA ALA A 101 3.66 -9.06 22.72
C ALA A 101 4.18 -8.98 21.29
N VAL A 102 4.94 -7.95 21.01
CA VAL A 102 5.62 -7.81 19.71
C VAL A 102 6.54 -8.99 19.44
N ALA A 103 7.33 -9.39 20.44
CA ALA A 103 8.21 -10.55 20.33
C ALA A 103 7.43 -11.85 20.09
N GLU A 104 6.36 -12.08 20.86
CA GLU A 104 5.51 -13.25 20.73
C GLU A 104 4.79 -13.30 19.37
N ALA A 105 4.26 -12.16 18.90
CA ALA A 105 3.60 -12.08 17.60
C ALA A 105 4.57 -12.33 16.44
N ARG A 106 5.82 -11.87 16.57
CA ARG A 106 6.89 -12.12 15.57
C ARG A 106 7.37 -13.57 15.58
N ASP A 107 7.42 -14.20 16.73
CA ASP A 107 7.75 -15.62 16.85
C ASP A 107 6.66 -16.53 16.25
N GLY A 108 5.39 -16.14 16.39
CA GLY A 108 4.25 -16.83 15.77
C GLY A 108 3.93 -18.22 16.32
N ALA A 109 4.71 -18.73 17.30
CA ALA A 109 4.62 -20.12 17.75
C ALA A 109 3.51 -20.35 18.82
N SER A 110 3.05 -19.31 19.50
CA SER A 110 2.02 -19.44 20.51
C SER A 110 0.64 -19.69 19.89
N GLU A 111 -0.25 -20.32 20.66
CA GLU A 111 -1.62 -20.59 20.22
C GLU A 111 -2.36 -19.32 19.84
N ARG A 112 -2.23 -18.25 20.63
CA ARG A 112 -2.87 -16.97 20.32
C ARG A 112 -2.25 -16.26 19.12
N ALA A 113 -0.93 -16.37 18.92
CA ALA A 113 -0.27 -15.81 17.73
C ALA A 113 -0.72 -16.52 16.45
N THR A 114 -0.84 -17.85 16.51
CA THR A 114 -1.39 -18.66 15.43
C THR A 114 -2.85 -18.29 15.14
N ALA A 115 -3.68 -18.10 16.16
CA ALA A 115 -5.08 -17.72 15.99
C ALA A 115 -5.24 -16.30 15.43
N ALA A 116 -4.46 -15.36 15.92
CA ALA A 116 -4.48 -13.95 15.47
C ALA A 116 -3.99 -13.80 14.05
N ASN A 117 -3.03 -14.63 13.63
CA ASN A 117 -2.50 -14.68 12.25
C ASN A 117 -2.19 -13.29 11.69
N PHE A 118 -1.38 -12.51 12.43
CA PHE A 118 -1.01 -11.16 11.99
C PHE A 118 -0.25 -11.21 10.66
N ALA A 119 -0.65 -10.37 9.72
CA ALA A 119 0.02 -10.22 8.44
C ALA A 119 1.40 -9.53 8.59
N ALA A 120 1.52 -8.65 9.57
CA ALA A 120 2.78 -8.00 9.95
C ALA A 120 2.72 -7.54 11.41
N VAL A 121 3.89 -7.19 11.96
CA VAL A 121 4.02 -6.68 13.33
C VAL A 121 4.93 -5.46 13.35
N VAL A 122 4.36 -4.31 13.69
CA VAL A 122 5.07 -3.02 13.81
C VAL A 122 5.16 -2.62 15.28
N ALA A 123 6.37 -2.46 15.78
CA ALA A 123 6.62 -2.03 17.15
C ALA A 123 6.63 -0.51 17.27
N LYS A 124 6.06 0.04 18.34
CA LYS A 124 6.20 1.46 18.69
C LYS A 124 7.41 1.65 19.63
N PRO A 125 8.32 2.61 19.41
CA PRO A 125 8.35 3.53 18.28
C PRO A 125 8.76 2.84 16.97
N PHE A 126 8.19 3.27 15.85
CA PHE A 126 8.40 2.72 14.52
C PHE A 126 9.13 3.70 13.60
N SER A 127 9.76 3.17 12.55
CA SER A 127 10.23 3.98 11.43
C SER A 127 9.10 4.13 10.40
N VAL A 128 9.11 5.24 9.65
CA VAL A 128 8.15 5.48 8.56
C VAL A 128 8.19 4.33 7.54
N ASP A 129 9.40 3.86 7.23
CA ASP A 129 9.61 2.79 6.28
C ASP A 129 9.01 1.45 6.74
N GLU A 130 9.22 1.07 8.02
CA GLU A 130 8.64 -0.15 8.58
C GLU A 130 7.12 -0.14 8.53
N LEU A 131 6.49 1.01 8.82
CA LEU A 131 5.05 1.17 8.75
C LEU A 131 4.55 0.98 7.31
N ILE A 132 5.17 1.69 6.35
CA ILE A 132 4.76 1.64 4.94
C ILE A 132 4.93 0.23 4.39
N GLU A 133 6.06 -0.44 4.64
CA GLU A 133 6.31 -1.81 4.19
C GLU A 133 5.28 -2.80 4.76
N ALA A 134 4.96 -2.69 6.04
CA ALA A 134 3.96 -3.55 6.68
C ALA A 134 2.57 -3.37 6.06
N VAL A 135 2.15 -2.12 5.83
CA VAL A 135 0.85 -1.82 5.23
C VAL A 135 0.80 -2.26 3.77
N ALA A 136 1.85 -2.02 2.99
CA ALA A 136 1.95 -2.46 1.60
C ALA A 136 1.83 -3.98 1.49
N HIS A 137 2.55 -4.71 2.35
CA HIS A 137 2.46 -6.17 2.41
C HIS A 137 1.05 -6.65 2.76
N ALA A 138 0.43 -6.08 3.78
CA ALA A 138 -0.91 -6.47 4.23
C ALA A 138 -1.99 -6.17 3.19
N CYS A 139 -1.89 -5.06 2.47
CA CYS A 139 -2.81 -4.71 1.39
C CYS A 139 -2.62 -5.54 0.11
N GLY A 140 -1.78 -6.59 0.16
CA GLY A 140 -1.49 -7.42 -1.01
C GLY A 140 -0.67 -6.68 -2.08
N ARG A 141 -0.05 -5.57 -1.71
CA ARG A 141 0.92 -4.86 -2.53
C ARG A 141 2.30 -5.49 -2.41
N SER A 142 2.34 -6.80 -2.43
CA SER A 142 3.59 -7.53 -2.57
C SER A 142 4.24 -7.09 -3.88
N ASP A 143 5.54 -6.88 -3.81
CA ASP A 143 6.37 -6.60 -4.98
C ASP A 143 5.93 -7.50 -6.15
N PRO A 144 5.32 -6.94 -7.21
CA PRO A 144 4.95 -7.74 -8.38
C PRO A 144 6.19 -8.38 -9.01
N PHE A 145 7.37 -8.04 -8.50
CA PHE A 145 8.67 -8.51 -8.92
C PHE A 145 9.30 -9.53 -7.95
N ASP A 146 8.50 -10.20 -7.09
CA ASP A 146 9.00 -11.34 -6.30
C ASP A 146 9.60 -12.40 -7.21
N VAL A 147 10.91 -12.76 -7.04
CA VAL A 147 11.77 -12.95 -8.18
C VAL A 147 12.57 -14.23 -8.14
N THR A 148 12.22 -15.10 -9.02
CA THR A 148 13.24 -15.95 -9.65
C THR A 148 13.80 -15.24 -10.90
N PRO A 149 15.10 -15.43 -11.26
CA PRO A 149 15.67 -14.80 -12.46
C PRO A 149 14.94 -15.09 -13.78
N ALA A 150 14.17 -16.16 -13.84
CA ALA A 150 13.34 -16.51 -14.99
C ALA A 150 12.03 -15.69 -15.00
N GLY A 151 11.40 -15.50 -13.83
CA GLY A 151 10.22 -14.66 -13.67
C GLY A 151 10.51 -13.19 -13.93
N GLU A 152 11.71 -12.71 -13.57
CA GLU A 152 12.17 -11.36 -13.84
C GLU A 152 12.24 -11.07 -15.34
N ARG A 153 12.84 -11.95 -16.11
CA ARG A 153 12.93 -11.80 -17.57
C ARG A 153 11.55 -11.79 -18.23
N ALA A 154 10.67 -12.68 -17.80
CA ALA A 154 9.30 -12.75 -18.34
C ALA A 154 8.51 -11.47 -18.07
N ARG A 155 8.65 -10.89 -16.88
CA ARG A 155 7.96 -9.65 -16.51
C ARG A 155 8.53 -8.42 -17.22
N THR A 156 9.86 -8.35 -17.34
CA THR A 156 10.50 -7.29 -18.13
C THR A 156 10.03 -7.33 -19.59
N GLN A 157 9.94 -8.53 -20.18
CA GLN A 157 9.42 -8.69 -21.53
C GLN A 157 7.94 -8.27 -21.63
N GLU A 158 7.14 -8.62 -20.66
CA GLU A 158 5.74 -8.23 -20.59
C GLU A 158 5.58 -6.71 -20.44
N LEU A 159 6.38 -6.06 -19.58
CA LEU A 159 6.40 -4.61 -19.46
C LEU A 159 6.73 -3.94 -20.81
N VAL A 160 7.80 -4.38 -21.45
CA VAL A 160 8.21 -3.85 -22.78
C VAL A 160 7.09 -4.01 -23.80
N ARG A 161 6.45 -5.18 -23.82
CA ARG A 161 5.32 -5.46 -24.73
C ARG A 161 4.16 -4.49 -24.48
N ARG A 162 3.80 -4.25 -23.21
CA ARG A 162 2.70 -3.32 -22.85
C ARG A 162 3.04 -1.88 -23.20
N LEU A 163 4.26 -1.43 -22.95
CA LEU A 163 4.71 -0.10 -23.32
C LEU A 163 4.63 0.11 -24.83
N HIS A 164 5.10 -0.84 -25.62
CA HIS A 164 4.97 -0.76 -27.09
C HIS A 164 3.51 -0.76 -27.55
N ALA A 165 2.67 -1.58 -26.93
CA ALA A 165 1.23 -1.61 -27.26
C ALA A 165 0.52 -0.29 -26.93
N ALA A 166 1.02 0.45 -25.94
CA ALA A 166 0.52 1.78 -25.56
C ALA A 166 1.15 2.94 -26.37
N GLY A 167 2.02 2.66 -27.34
CA GLY A 167 2.63 3.69 -28.19
C GLY A 167 4.01 4.17 -27.73
N ALA A 168 4.66 3.49 -26.79
CA ALA A 168 6.05 3.80 -26.44
C ALA A 168 7.00 3.40 -27.57
N THR A 169 7.99 4.25 -27.81
CA THR A 169 9.11 4.01 -28.71
C THR A 169 10.42 4.05 -27.93
N ASP A 170 11.49 3.53 -28.48
CA ASP A 170 12.84 3.51 -27.88
C ASP A 170 12.87 3.00 -26.43
N VAL A 171 12.13 1.91 -26.17
CA VAL A 171 12.01 1.35 -24.81
C VAL A 171 13.34 0.72 -24.41
N ARG A 172 13.91 1.21 -23.32
CA ARG A 172 15.15 0.72 -22.71
C ARG A 172 14.86 0.28 -21.28
N THR A 173 15.25 -0.92 -20.94
CA THR A 173 15.17 -1.43 -19.56
C THR A 173 16.54 -1.45 -18.91
N GLY A 174 16.61 -1.01 -17.65
CA GLY A 174 17.85 -1.05 -16.88
C GLY A 174 18.19 -2.44 -16.36
N ASN A 175 19.37 -2.56 -15.75
CA ASN A 175 19.79 -3.79 -15.07
C ASN A 175 19.10 -4.00 -13.71
N ARG A 176 18.33 -3.03 -13.28
CA ARG A 176 17.52 -3.08 -12.06
C ARG A 176 16.09 -3.40 -12.44
N ARG A 177 15.46 -4.24 -11.68
CA ARG A 177 14.12 -4.82 -11.86
C ARG A 177 13.00 -3.81 -12.11
N GLU A 178 13.27 -2.55 -11.99
CA GLU A 178 12.26 -1.61 -11.52
C GLU A 178 12.09 -0.44 -12.46
N TRP A 179 12.77 -0.40 -13.60
CA TRP A 179 12.60 0.74 -14.47
C TRP A 179 12.69 0.45 -15.97
N ALA A 180 11.92 1.22 -16.69
CA ALA A 180 12.04 1.36 -18.13
C ALA A 180 12.08 2.86 -18.49
N THR A 181 12.93 3.23 -19.41
CA THR A 181 12.94 4.56 -20.03
C THR A 181 12.44 4.40 -21.46
N PHE A 182 11.54 5.26 -21.88
CA PHE A 182 10.94 5.19 -23.21
C PHE A 182 10.54 6.58 -23.73
N ALA A 183 10.45 6.72 -25.03
CA ALA A 183 9.89 7.92 -25.65
C ALA A 183 8.40 7.71 -25.94
N SER A 184 7.59 8.74 -25.74
CA SER A 184 6.20 8.76 -26.14
C SER A 184 6.08 9.13 -27.62
N SER A 185 5.26 8.41 -28.36
CA SER A 185 4.94 8.77 -29.75
C SER A 185 3.95 9.95 -29.85
N HIS A 186 3.38 10.40 -28.73
CA HIS A 186 2.33 11.42 -28.70
C HIS A 186 2.87 12.84 -28.47
N ASP A 187 3.90 12.98 -27.62
CA ASP A 187 4.37 14.29 -27.16
C ASP A 187 5.90 14.48 -27.24
N GLU A 188 6.61 13.51 -27.81
CA GLU A 188 8.07 13.50 -27.97
C GLU A 188 8.87 13.56 -26.66
N HIS A 189 8.20 13.45 -25.52
CA HIS A 189 8.89 13.41 -24.24
C HIS A 189 9.48 12.04 -23.93
N ILE A 190 10.52 12.05 -23.11
CA ILE A 190 11.11 10.83 -22.55
C ILE A 190 10.52 10.61 -21.15
N TYR A 191 10.00 9.43 -20.95
CA TYR A 191 9.43 9.01 -19.67
C TYR A 191 10.29 7.97 -19.00
N GLN A 192 10.24 7.95 -17.68
CA GLN A 192 10.78 6.89 -16.85
C GLN A 192 9.67 6.27 -16.03
N LEU A 193 9.55 4.95 -16.09
CA LEU A 193 8.64 4.16 -15.26
C LEU A 193 9.46 3.25 -14.37
N TYR A 194 9.26 3.32 -13.08
CA TYR A 194 9.88 2.41 -12.14
C TYR A 194 8.93 1.98 -11.03
N TRP A 195 9.16 0.79 -10.52
CA TRP A 195 8.48 0.26 -9.34
C TRP A 195 9.24 0.66 -8.09
N TRP A 196 8.57 1.36 -7.21
CA TRP A 196 9.14 1.68 -5.92
C TRP A 196 8.73 0.62 -4.90
N GLN A 197 9.62 -0.34 -4.66
CA GLN A 197 9.39 -1.51 -3.82
C GLN A 197 8.91 -1.13 -2.41
N ARG A 198 9.51 -0.10 -1.80
CA ARG A 198 9.13 0.37 -0.47
C ARG A 198 7.69 0.86 -0.37
N LEU A 199 7.16 1.42 -1.43
CA LEU A 199 5.83 2.03 -1.45
C LEU A 199 4.80 1.14 -2.14
N GLY A 200 5.23 0.06 -2.77
CA GLY A 200 4.34 -0.83 -3.52
C GLY A 200 3.62 -0.12 -4.66
N LEU A 201 4.27 0.83 -5.33
CA LEU A 201 3.66 1.61 -6.40
C LEU A 201 4.61 1.87 -7.57
N TYR A 202 4.02 2.14 -8.72
CA TYR A 202 4.73 2.61 -9.90
C TYR A 202 4.85 4.13 -9.86
N ILE A 203 6.05 4.64 -10.15
CA ILE A 203 6.29 6.05 -10.32
C ILE A 203 6.56 6.32 -11.79
N VAL A 204 5.88 7.32 -12.31
CA VAL A 204 6.07 7.84 -13.66
C VAL A 204 6.76 9.18 -13.53
N GLY A 205 7.94 9.28 -14.10
CA GLY A 205 8.67 10.53 -14.27
C GLY A 205 8.74 10.93 -15.74
N ARG A 206 8.87 12.22 -16.00
CA ARG A 206 9.09 12.79 -17.31
C ARG A 206 10.35 13.63 -17.26
N TYR A 207 11.20 13.51 -18.27
CA TYR A 207 12.35 14.38 -18.41
C TYR A 207 11.94 15.69 -19.07
N ASP A 208 12.38 16.81 -18.51
CA ASP A 208 12.25 18.12 -19.10
C ASP A 208 13.39 18.38 -20.14
N GLU A 209 13.38 19.57 -20.76
CA GLU A 209 14.37 19.97 -21.76
C GLU A 209 15.81 20.04 -21.21
N ASP A 210 15.96 20.23 -19.91
CA ASP A 210 17.24 20.28 -19.20
C ASP A 210 17.65 18.90 -18.64
N ALA A 211 16.95 17.84 -19.00
CA ALA A 211 17.13 16.46 -18.52
C ALA A 211 16.93 16.28 -17.01
N HIS A 212 16.14 17.13 -16.37
CA HIS A 212 15.68 16.90 -15.01
C HIS A 212 14.46 15.99 -15.01
N LEU A 213 14.41 15.05 -14.06
CA LEU A 213 13.30 14.13 -13.91
C LEU A 213 12.22 14.74 -13.00
N GLU A 214 11.05 15.02 -13.55
CA GLU A 214 9.87 15.45 -12.81
C GLU A 214 8.93 14.26 -12.60
N THR A 215 8.47 14.06 -11.37
CA THR A 215 7.44 13.04 -11.09
C THR A 215 6.08 13.53 -11.60
N VAL A 216 5.52 12.85 -12.58
CA VAL A 216 4.21 13.17 -13.15
C VAL A 216 3.08 12.31 -12.63
N GLY A 217 3.39 11.16 -11.99
CA GLY A 217 2.36 10.31 -11.39
C GLY A 217 2.91 9.23 -10.47
N ARG A 218 2.04 8.79 -9.57
CA ARG A 218 2.24 7.64 -8.66
C ARG A 218 1.02 6.74 -8.78
N HIS A 219 1.20 5.48 -9.11
CA HIS A 219 0.10 4.58 -9.47
C HIS A 219 0.34 3.19 -8.87
N PHE A 220 -0.71 2.57 -8.40
CA PHE A 220 -0.63 1.22 -7.83
C PHE A 220 -0.73 0.11 -8.89
N GLU A 221 -1.36 0.43 -10.02
CA GLU A 221 -1.54 -0.48 -11.12
C GLU A 221 -0.66 -0.08 -12.30
N LEU A 222 -0.01 -1.07 -12.90
CA LEU A 222 0.88 -0.85 -14.06
C LEU A 222 0.14 -0.21 -15.24
N GLU A 223 -1.07 -0.63 -15.52
CA GLU A 223 -1.91 -0.09 -16.59
C GLU A 223 -2.18 1.40 -16.40
N THR A 224 -2.50 1.81 -15.18
CA THR A 224 -2.75 3.21 -14.84
C THR A 224 -1.48 4.04 -14.97
N ALA A 225 -0.33 3.49 -14.56
CA ALA A 225 0.96 4.14 -14.72
C ALA A 225 1.34 4.32 -16.21
N ILE A 226 1.12 3.29 -17.02
CA ILE A 226 1.35 3.35 -18.46
C ILE A 226 0.43 4.40 -19.11
N ALA A 227 -0.86 4.41 -18.76
CA ALA A 227 -1.82 5.36 -19.29
C ALA A 227 -1.52 6.81 -18.88
N ALA A 228 -0.90 7.04 -17.73
CA ALA A 228 -0.47 8.37 -17.29
C ALA A 228 0.71 8.92 -18.12
N ALA A 229 1.59 8.04 -18.59
CA ALA A 229 2.70 8.41 -19.48
C ALA A 229 2.31 8.45 -20.96
N LEU A 230 1.37 7.61 -21.35
CA LEU A 230 0.95 7.38 -22.74
C LEU A 230 -0.58 7.42 -22.83
N PRO A 231 -1.20 8.60 -22.70
CA PRO A 231 -2.65 8.72 -22.76
C PRO A 231 -3.16 8.24 -24.13
N ALA A 232 -4.26 7.48 -24.10
CA ALA A 232 -4.93 7.07 -25.33
C ALA A 232 -5.38 8.29 -26.14
N SER A 233 -5.11 8.26 -27.44
CA SER A 233 -5.48 9.33 -28.39
C SER A 233 -6.99 9.39 -28.58
#